data_dcc3679ce9817d8c4d1fb25b68e15282
#
_entry.id   dcc3679ce9817d8c4d1fb25b68e15282
#
_cell.length_a   1.000
_cell.length_b   1.000
_cell.length_c   1.000
_cell.angle_alpha   90.00
_cell.angle_beta   90.00
_cell.angle_gamma   90.00
#
_symmetry.space_group_name_H-M   'P 1'
#
loop_
_entity.id
_entity.type
_entity.pdbx_description
1 polymer ?
#
loop_
_entity_poly.entity_id
_entity_poly.type
_entity_poly.pdbx_seq_one_letter_code
_entity_poly.pdbx_strand_id
1 'polypeptide(L)'
;MKPGPAITATASRLRVFSLRELATHRRRTFASIAVMAVSATYLVAVFGIFGSITGSVSRLADGIAGVAALEVSGITDAGFPDSILAEVAAVPDVATAAPMIRASASTPSGPVLLLGADASTAALGGALKDALQKGGVQPVQTPPSTPAGVQVGPRVGYAKGQTFQLGSASVTVTDVLAGKQYSDLNGGHYVLAPLALAQNAIGRAGQLDSILIATKPGADLGAVRAAVSRAM
;
A
#
# COMPACT_ATOMS: atom_id res chain seq x y z
N MET A 1 26.89 44.82 -20.09
CA MET A 1 26.78 45.96 -19.14
C MET A 1 27.56 45.59 -17.89
N LYS A 2 28.75 46.17 -17.65
CA LYS A 2 29.55 45.94 -16.43
C LYS A 2 28.88 46.67 -15.27
N PRO A 3 28.62 46.06 -14.11
CA PRO A 3 28.10 46.79 -12.95
C PRO A 3 29.14 47.81 -12.49
N GLY A 4 28.67 49.05 -12.25
CA GLY A 4 29.53 50.18 -11.89
C GLY A 4 30.16 49.97 -10.51
N PRO A 5 31.31 50.62 -10.24
CA PRO A 5 32.13 50.41 -9.03
C PRO A 5 31.43 50.80 -7.70
N ALA A 6 30.32 51.55 -7.75
CA ALA A 6 29.57 51.95 -6.56
C ALA A 6 28.80 50.82 -5.91
N ILE A 7 28.30 49.85 -6.71
CA ILE A 7 27.49 48.69 -6.20
C ILE A 7 28.37 47.68 -5.47
N THR A 8 29.58 47.49 -5.93
CA THR A 8 30.56 46.54 -5.33
C THR A 8 31.08 47.03 -3.98
N ALA A 9 31.28 48.37 -3.83
CA ALA A 9 31.74 48.93 -2.57
C ALA A 9 30.68 48.90 -1.45
N THR A 10 29.41 49.05 -1.81
CA THR A 10 28.27 48.95 -0.85
C THR A 10 28.06 47.51 -0.37
N ALA A 11 28.16 46.52 -1.27
CA ALA A 11 28.05 45.12 -0.93
C ALA A 11 29.21 44.62 -0.03
N SER A 12 30.39 45.10 -0.23
CA SER A 12 31.58 44.79 0.60
C SER A 12 31.41 45.34 2.03
N ARG A 13 30.95 46.58 2.17
CA ARG A 13 30.70 47.21 3.49
C ARG A 13 29.57 46.51 4.27
N LEU A 14 28.50 46.15 3.64
CA LEU A 14 27.41 45.39 4.24
C LEU A 14 27.91 44.03 4.77
N ARG A 15 28.75 43.33 4.03
CA ARG A 15 29.33 42.05 4.44
C ARG A 15 30.16 42.14 5.69
N VAL A 16 31.01 43.19 5.81
CA VAL A 16 31.88 43.38 6.96
C VAL A 16 31.06 43.76 8.20
N PHE A 17 30.02 44.57 8.05
CA PHE A 17 29.10 44.91 9.16
C PHE A 17 28.35 43.70 9.68
N SER A 18 27.81 42.87 8.79
CA SER A 18 27.09 41.66 9.18
C SER A 18 27.96 40.65 9.93
N LEU A 19 29.21 40.45 9.47
CA LEU A 19 30.13 39.52 10.12
C LEU A 19 30.60 40.03 11.50
N ARG A 20 30.77 41.35 11.66
CA ARG A 20 31.17 41.95 12.94
C ARG A 20 30.04 41.90 13.98
N GLU A 21 28.78 42.12 13.56
CA GLU A 21 27.61 42.01 14.39
C GLU A 21 27.41 40.56 14.86
N LEU A 22 27.57 39.59 13.96
CA LEU A 22 27.57 38.15 14.29
C LEU A 22 28.64 37.74 15.28
N ALA A 23 29.83 38.36 15.21
CA ALA A 23 30.92 38.07 16.10
C ALA A 23 30.73 38.68 17.51
N THR A 24 30.05 39.82 17.60
CA THR A 24 29.80 40.54 18.87
C THR A 24 28.71 39.83 19.70
N HIS A 25 27.71 39.25 19.05
CA HIS A 25 26.57 38.55 19.71
C HIS A 25 26.61 37.04 19.51
N ARG A 26 27.75 36.40 19.61
CA ARG A 26 27.98 34.96 19.33
C ARG A 26 26.95 34.07 20.00
N ARG A 27 26.62 34.28 21.29
CA ARG A 27 25.64 33.44 22.02
C ARG A 27 24.25 33.50 21.40
N ARG A 28 23.79 34.68 20.99
CA ARG A 28 22.48 34.89 20.37
C ARG A 28 22.40 34.29 18.98
N THR A 29 23.48 34.44 18.21
CA THR A 29 23.60 33.87 16.87
C THR A 29 23.64 32.33 16.92
N PHE A 30 24.44 31.76 17.84
CA PHE A 30 24.45 30.29 18.02
C PHE A 30 23.11 29.76 18.48
N ALA A 31 22.38 30.43 19.37
CA ALA A 31 21.04 30.05 19.78
C ALA A 31 20.06 30.06 18.61
N SER A 32 20.09 31.09 17.76
CA SER A 32 19.22 31.17 16.57
C SER A 32 19.54 30.06 15.55
N ILE A 33 20.81 29.80 15.30
CA ILE A 33 21.27 28.71 14.41
C ILE A 33 20.84 27.36 14.96
N ALA A 34 20.98 27.14 16.28
CA ALA A 34 20.56 25.90 16.92
C ALA A 34 19.06 25.66 16.79
N VAL A 35 18.24 26.70 17.02
CA VAL A 35 16.79 26.60 16.85
C VAL A 35 16.41 26.29 15.40
N MET A 36 17.05 26.98 14.44
CA MET A 36 16.82 26.70 13.01
C MET A 36 17.25 25.27 12.63
N ALA A 37 18.39 24.80 13.15
CA ALA A 37 18.87 23.44 12.89
C ALA A 37 17.92 22.38 13.45
N VAL A 38 17.44 22.56 14.69
CA VAL A 38 16.47 21.66 15.32
C VAL A 38 15.17 21.65 14.54
N SER A 39 14.65 22.83 14.13
CA SER A 39 13.42 22.93 13.34
C SER A 39 13.56 22.25 11.98
N ALA A 40 14.70 22.46 11.30
CA ALA A 40 14.99 21.81 10.02
C ALA A 40 15.10 20.28 10.16
N THR A 41 15.78 19.81 11.21
CA THR A 41 15.90 18.39 11.50
C THR A 41 14.53 17.75 11.78
N TYR A 42 13.69 18.44 12.54
CA TYR A 42 12.33 17.97 12.83
C TYR A 42 11.47 17.87 11.55
N LEU A 43 11.54 18.90 10.69
CA LEU A 43 10.86 18.86 9.38
C LEU A 43 11.34 17.70 8.51
N VAL A 44 12.66 17.51 8.40
CA VAL A 44 13.22 16.39 7.62
C VAL A 44 12.80 15.03 8.20
N ALA A 45 12.77 14.89 9.52
CA ALA A 45 12.32 13.66 10.18
C ALA A 45 10.84 13.38 9.88
N VAL A 46 9.97 14.40 9.98
CA VAL A 46 8.54 14.26 9.67
C VAL A 46 8.34 13.90 8.20
N PHE A 47 8.96 14.63 7.28
CA PHE A 47 8.88 14.29 5.84
C PHE A 47 9.49 12.93 5.51
N GLY A 48 10.56 12.52 6.21
CA GLY A 48 11.16 11.19 6.08
C GLY A 48 10.19 10.07 6.47
N ILE A 49 9.46 10.24 7.57
CA ILE A 49 8.43 9.29 8.01
C ILE A 49 7.29 9.22 6.97
N PHE A 50 6.76 10.36 6.55
CA PHE A 50 5.71 10.40 5.52
C PHE A 50 6.19 9.79 4.19
N GLY A 51 7.39 10.11 3.74
CA GLY A 51 7.97 9.53 2.52
C GLY A 51 8.19 8.01 2.62
N SER A 52 8.57 7.52 3.79
CA SER A 52 8.72 6.09 4.05
C SER A 52 7.38 5.36 4.00
N ILE A 53 6.33 5.92 4.62
CA ILE A 53 4.98 5.35 4.60
C ILE A 53 4.44 5.33 3.17
N THR A 54 4.51 6.45 2.46
CA THR A 54 4.02 6.55 1.07
C THR A 54 4.79 5.62 0.13
N GLY A 55 6.11 5.54 0.28
CA GLY A 55 6.94 4.64 -0.52
C GLY A 55 6.73 3.15 -0.22
N SER A 56 6.30 2.81 0.99
CA SER A 56 5.93 1.43 1.35
C SER A 56 4.58 1.05 0.76
N VAL A 57 3.61 1.97 0.80
CA VAL A 57 2.27 1.78 0.22
C VAL A 57 2.35 1.66 -1.29
N SER A 58 3.13 2.50 -1.98
CA SER A 58 3.28 2.40 -3.43
C SER A 58 3.96 1.11 -3.87
N ARG A 59 5.02 0.68 -3.18
CA ARG A 59 5.68 -0.61 -3.48
C ARG A 59 4.77 -1.81 -3.23
N LEU A 60 3.92 -1.73 -2.21
CA LEU A 60 2.89 -2.72 -1.94
C LEU A 60 1.85 -2.74 -3.08
N ALA A 61 1.38 -1.58 -3.48
CA ALA A 61 0.44 -1.44 -4.59
C ALA A 61 1.03 -1.98 -5.89
N ASP A 62 2.26 -1.58 -6.26
CA ASP A 62 2.95 -2.05 -7.47
C ASP A 62 3.18 -3.57 -7.46
N GLY A 63 3.50 -4.15 -6.31
CA GLY A 63 3.71 -5.59 -6.17
C GLY A 63 2.40 -6.41 -6.26
N ILE A 64 1.28 -5.83 -5.87
CA ILE A 64 -0.03 -6.47 -5.87
C ILE A 64 -0.76 -6.19 -7.19
N ALA A 65 -0.73 -4.94 -7.65
CA ALA A 65 -1.50 -4.48 -8.81
C ALA A 65 -1.09 -5.12 -10.14
N GLY A 66 0.15 -5.60 -10.27
CA GLY A 66 0.62 -6.23 -11.52
C GLY A 66 0.42 -5.30 -12.72
N VAL A 67 -0.44 -5.70 -13.67
CA VAL A 67 -0.82 -4.90 -14.86
C VAL A 67 -2.07 -4.04 -14.64
N ALA A 68 -2.58 -3.93 -13.40
CA ALA A 68 -3.71 -3.04 -13.14
C ALA A 68 -3.35 -1.59 -13.45
N ALA A 69 -4.13 -0.97 -14.32
CA ALA A 69 -3.93 0.40 -14.75
C ALA A 69 -4.70 1.42 -13.90
N LEU A 70 -5.77 0.98 -13.24
CA LEU A 70 -6.64 1.79 -12.38
C LEU A 70 -7.00 1.00 -11.13
N GLU A 71 -7.29 1.74 -10.05
CA GLU A 71 -7.83 1.20 -8.79
C GLU A 71 -9.04 2.03 -8.38
N VAL A 72 -10.13 1.33 -8.03
CA VAL A 72 -11.22 1.90 -7.26
C VAL A 72 -10.97 1.56 -5.81
N SER A 73 -10.92 2.54 -4.93
CA SER A 73 -10.71 2.33 -3.49
C SER A 73 -11.75 3.08 -2.66
N GLY A 74 -12.14 2.47 -1.55
CA GLY A 74 -13.02 3.11 -0.57
C GLY A 74 -12.36 4.34 0.07
N ILE A 75 -13.14 5.35 0.34
CA ILE A 75 -12.68 6.57 1.03
C ILE A 75 -12.47 6.32 2.52
N THR A 76 -13.11 5.28 3.05
CA THR A 76 -13.05 4.91 4.47
C THR A 76 -12.60 3.46 4.64
N ASP A 77 -12.11 3.12 5.82
CA ASP A 77 -11.73 1.74 6.20
C ASP A 77 -12.95 0.78 6.26
N ALA A 78 -14.17 1.30 6.16
CA ALA A 78 -15.37 0.48 6.08
C ALA A 78 -15.51 -0.24 4.75
N GLY A 79 -14.82 0.22 3.71
CA GLY A 79 -14.94 -0.28 2.34
C GLY A 79 -16.23 0.14 1.66
N PHE A 80 -16.61 -0.60 0.62
CA PHE A 80 -17.81 -0.37 -0.16
C PHE A 80 -18.47 -1.73 -0.54
N PRO A 81 -19.77 -1.75 -0.90
CA PRO A 81 -20.48 -2.98 -1.24
C PRO A 81 -19.86 -3.69 -2.44
N ASP A 82 -19.78 -5.02 -2.39
CA ASP A 82 -19.26 -5.85 -3.48
C ASP A 82 -20.15 -5.83 -4.75
N SER A 83 -21.40 -5.38 -4.64
CA SER A 83 -22.29 -5.18 -5.80
C SER A 83 -21.70 -4.25 -6.86
N ILE A 84 -20.88 -3.27 -6.46
CA ILE A 84 -20.18 -2.35 -7.36
C ILE A 84 -19.22 -3.07 -8.32
N LEU A 85 -18.71 -4.24 -7.95
CA LEU A 85 -17.82 -5.03 -8.81
C LEU A 85 -18.46 -5.36 -10.17
N ALA A 86 -19.74 -5.73 -10.18
CA ALA A 86 -20.44 -6.05 -11.42
C ALA A 86 -20.59 -4.82 -12.34
N GLU A 87 -20.85 -3.65 -11.76
CA GLU A 87 -20.98 -2.40 -12.50
C GLU A 87 -19.64 -1.97 -13.10
N VAL A 88 -18.56 -2.07 -12.33
CA VAL A 88 -17.20 -1.77 -12.81
C VAL A 88 -16.77 -2.76 -13.89
N ALA A 89 -17.06 -4.04 -13.73
CA ALA A 89 -16.71 -5.07 -14.72
C ALA A 89 -17.46 -4.90 -16.05
N ALA A 90 -18.65 -4.29 -16.02
CA ALA A 90 -19.45 -4.03 -17.21
C ALA A 90 -18.99 -2.78 -18.00
N VAL A 91 -18.08 -1.97 -17.47
CA VAL A 91 -17.60 -0.75 -18.13
C VAL A 91 -16.84 -1.11 -19.41
N PRO A 92 -17.11 -0.45 -20.56
CA PRO A 92 -16.36 -0.66 -21.80
C PRO A 92 -14.84 -0.51 -21.57
N ASP A 93 -14.06 -1.35 -22.28
CA ASP A 93 -12.61 -1.39 -22.23
C ASP A 93 -11.97 -1.83 -20.90
N VAL A 94 -12.75 -2.19 -19.90
CA VAL A 94 -12.29 -3.01 -18.77
C VAL A 94 -12.08 -4.44 -19.28
N ALA A 95 -10.87 -4.96 -19.06
CA ALA A 95 -10.53 -6.34 -19.35
C ALA A 95 -10.75 -7.25 -18.14
N THR A 96 -10.40 -6.76 -16.95
CA THR A 96 -10.56 -7.48 -15.69
C THR A 96 -10.79 -6.49 -14.56
N ALA A 97 -11.78 -6.76 -13.72
CA ALA A 97 -12.01 -6.10 -12.45
C ALA A 97 -11.81 -7.15 -11.34
N ALA A 98 -10.80 -6.94 -10.50
CA ALA A 98 -10.41 -7.88 -9.46
C ALA A 98 -10.68 -7.28 -8.09
N PRO A 99 -11.60 -7.86 -7.31
CA PRO A 99 -11.93 -7.39 -5.97
C PRO A 99 -10.83 -7.72 -4.99
N MET A 100 -10.59 -6.83 -4.03
CA MET A 100 -9.59 -7.02 -2.99
C MET A 100 -10.07 -6.50 -1.64
N ILE A 101 -9.70 -7.24 -0.61
CA ILE A 101 -9.71 -6.79 0.79
C ILE A 101 -8.27 -6.62 1.25
N ARG A 102 -8.02 -5.52 1.94
CA ARG A 102 -6.74 -5.21 2.56
C ARG A 102 -6.98 -4.64 3.95
N ALA A 103 -6.88 -5.50 4.96
CA ALA A 103 -7.20 -5.15 6.34
C ALA A 103 -6.13 -5.67 7.31
N SER A 104 -6.11 -5.14 8.51
CA SER A 104 -5.38 -5.74 9.62
C SER A 104 -6.24 -6.82 10.27
N ALA A 105 -5.69 -8.01 10.44
CA ALA A 105 -6.35 -9.11 11.15
C ALA A 105 -5.51 -9.57 12.32
N SER A 106 -6.16 -9.99 13.41
CA SER A 106 -5.49 -10.52 14.59
C SER A 106 -5.20 -12.02 14.42
N THR A 107 -4.01 -12.42 14.82
CA THR A 107 -3.64 -13.83 14.99
C THR A 107 -3.05 -14.04 16.38
N PRO A 108 -2.95 -15.30 16.87
CA PRO A 108 -2.26 -15.59 18.14
C PRO A 108 -0.80 -15.11 18.19
N SER A 109 -0.15 -14.97 17.03
CA SER A 109 1.23 -14.46 16.92
C SER A 109 1.33 -12.94 16.78
N GLY A 110 0.19 -12.23 16.78
CA GLY A 110 0.11 -10.77 16.62
C GLY A 110 -0.67 -10.34 15.39
N PRO A 111 -0.75 -9.04 15.12
CA PRO A 111 -1.45 -8.50 13.97
C PRO A 111 -0.71 -8.81 12.66
N VAL A 112 -1.47 -9.13 11.61
CA VAL A 112 -0.96 -9.39 10.27
C VAL A 112 -1.75 -8.57 9.25
N LEU A 113 -1.14 -8.27 8.11
CA LEU A 113 -1.84 -7.74 6.96
C LEU A 113 -2.61 -8.89 6.29
N LEU A 114 -3.93 -8.80 6.30
CA LEU A 114 -4.80 -9.72 5.57
C LEU A 114 -5.06 -9.19 4.17
N LEU A 115 -4.76 -10.00 3.17
CA LEU A 115 -5.04 -9.76 1.77
C LEU A 115 -6.07 -10.81 1.31
N GLY A 116 -7.28 -10.35 1.01
CA GLY A 116 -8.33 -11.17 0.44
C GLY A 116 -8.46 -10.91 -1.06
N ALA A 117 -8.39 -11.96 -1.86
CA ALA A 117 -8.48 -11.86 -3.31
C ALA A 117 -9.24 -13.05 -3.90
N ASP A 118 -9.76 -12.90 -5.11
CA ASP A 118 -10.39 -13.97 -5.86
C ASP A 118 -9.55 -14.40 -7.08
N ALA A 119 -10.04 -15.34 -7.85
CA ALA A 119 -9.35 -15.88 -9.02
C ALA A 119 -9.11 -14.83 -10.13
N SER A 120 -9.91 -13.76 -10.20
CA SER A 120 -9.75 -12.70 -11.21
C SER A 120 -8.44 -11.93 -11.03
N THR A 121 -7.94 -11.86 -9.81
CA THR A 121 -6.65 -11.24 -9.48
C THR A 121 -5.46 -11.94 -10.18
N ALA A 122 -5.58 -13.23 -10.48
CA ALA A 122 -4.55 -13.96 -11.25
C ALA A 122 -4.37 -13.42 -12.67
N ALA A 123 -5.39 -12.78 -13.25
CA ALA A 123 -5.30 -12.16 -14.57
C ALA A 123 -4.49 -10.85 -14.56
N LEU A 124 -4.28 -10.24 -13.39
CA LEU A 124 -3.52 -9.00 -13.26
C LEU A 124 -1.99 -9.21 -13.28
N GLY A 125 -1.51 -10.44 -13.11
CA GLY A 125 -0.08 -10.73 -13.03
C GLY A 125 0.53 -10.36 -11.66
N GLY A 126 1.86 -10.15 -11.63
CA GLY A 126 2.58 -9.75 -10.42
C GLY A 126 2.78 -10.87 -9.39
N ALA A 127 3.33 -10.52 -8.22
CA ALA A 127 3.63 -11.46 -7.16
C ALA A 127 2.38 -12.16 -6.61
N LEU A 128 1.24 -11.50 -6.65
CA LEU A 128 -0.02 -12.06 -6.19
C LEU A 128 -0.53 -13.18 -7.11
N LYS A 129 -0.36 -13.05 -8.43
CA LYS A 129 -0.63 -14.13 -9.39
C LYS A 129 0.19 -15.38 -9.08
N ASP A 130 1.50 -15.20 -8.88
CA ASP A 130 2.39 -16.31 -8.60
C ASP A 130 2.02 -17.02 -7.28
N ALA A 131 1.63 -16.25 -6.27
CA ALA A 131 1.14 -16.78 -5.00
C ALA A 131 -0.16 -17.56 -5.17
N LEU A 132 -1.15 -17.00 -5.86
CA LEU A 132 -2.44 -17.65 -6.11
C LEU A 132 -2.29 -18.94 -6.94
N GLN A 133 -1.40 -18.94 -7.95
CA GLN A 133 -1.15 -20.14 -8.76
C GLN A 133 -0.42 -21.25 -8.00
N LYS A 134 0.54 -20.91 -7.15
CA LYS A 134 1.27 -21.90 -6.32
C LYS A 134 0.41 -22.50 -5.22
N GLY A 135 -0.49 -21.72 -4.64
CA GLY A 135 -1.33 -22.14 -3.52
C GLY A 135 -2.58 -22.91 -3.93
N GLY A 136 -2.83 -23.07 -5.24
CA GLY A 136 -4.04 -23.78 -5.69
C GLY A 136 -5.30 -23.15 -5.12
N VAL A 137 -5.45 -21.80 -5.18
CA VAL A 137 -6.69 -21.12 -4.78
C VAL A 137 -7.80 -21.58 -5.75
N GLN A 138 -8.34 -22.75 -5.48
CA GLN A 138 -9.58 -23.23 -6.09
C GLN A 138 -10.72 -22.43 -5.47
N PRO A 139 -11.78 -22.10 -6.22
CA PRO A 139 -13.02 -21.61 -5.63
C PRO A 139 -13.44 -22.63 -4.56
N VAL A 140 -13.52 -22.15 -3.33
CA VAL A 140 -13.72 -23.02 -2.16
C VAL A 140 -15.10 -23.64 -2.22
N GLN A 141 -15.20 -24.82 -2.81
CA GLN A 141 -16.25 -25.80 -2.49
C GLN A 141 -15.74 -26.71 -1.38
N THR A 142 -15.39 -26.13 -0.24
CA THR A 142 -14.92 -26.90 0.91
C THR A 142 -16.14 -27.21 1.80
N PRO A 143 -16.31 -28.46 2.26
CA PRO A 143 -17.33 -28.75 3.25
C PRO A 143 -17.15 -27.86 4.48
N PRO A 144 -18.23 -27.46 5.16
CA PRO A 144 -18.18 -26.51 6.29
C PRO A 144 -17.36 -26.99 7.50
N SER A 145 -16.88 -28.22 7.48
CA SER A 145 -16.05 -28.82 8.54
C SER A 145 -14.53 -28.73 8.32
N THR A 146 -14.07 -28.30 7.15
CA THR A 146 -12.62 -28.21 6.88
C THR A 146 -12.18 -26.76 6.99
N PRO A 147 -11.17 -26.44 7.82
CA PRO A 147 -10.61 -25.07 7.88
C PRO A 147 -10.17 -24.63 6.49
N ALA A 148 -10.59 -23.43 6.11
CA ALA A 148 -10.25 -22.89 4.80
C ALA A 148 -8.76 -22.62 4.68
N GLY A 149 -8.20 -22.89 3.49
CA GLY A 149 -6.77 -22.75 3.23
C GLY A 149 -6.33 -21.30 3.03
N VAL A 150 -5.23 -20.93 3.65
CA VAL A 150 -4.57 -19.64 3.48
C VAL A 150 -3.08 -19.80 3.18
N GLN A 151 -2.49 -18.82 2.51
CA GLN A 151 -1.03 -18.72 2.38
C GLN A 151 -0.52 -17.67 3.35
N VAL A 152 0.65 -17.88 3.91
CA VAL A 152 1.24 -16.96 4.88
C VAL A 152 2.59 -16.45 4.40
N GLY A 153 2.89 -15.22 4.75
CA GLY A 153 4.21 -14.64 4.54
C GLY A 153 5.27 -15.30 5.43
N PRO A 154 6.56 -15.18 5.09
CA PRO A 154 7.64 -15.94 5.72
C PRO A 154 7.88 -15.60 7.20
N ARG A 155 7.35 -14.48 7.69
CA ARG A 155 7.54 -14.02 9.08
C ARG A 155 6.32 -14.12 9.98
N VAL A 156 5.23 -14.71 9.51
CA VAL A 156 4.00 -14.86 10.32
C VAL A 156 4.19 -15.92 11.41
N GLY A 157 5.13 -16.85 11.23
CA GLY A 157 5.50 -17.83 12.26
C GLY A 157 4.71 -19.13 12.23
N TYR A 158 3.92 -19.39 11.18
CA TYR A 158 3.17 -20.63 11.00
C TYR A 158 3.78 -21.48 9.88
N ALA A 159 3.79 -22.79 10.08
CA ALA A 159 4.25 -23.76 9.08
C ALA A 159 3.08 -24.31 8.26
N LYS A 160 3.38 -24.85 7.08
CA LYS A 160 2.41 -25.54 6.22
C LYS A 160 1.69 -26.65 6.98
N GLY A 161 0.37 -26.71 6.85
CA GLY A 161 -0.50 -27.67 7.54
C GLY A 161 -0.94 -27.24 8.94
N GLN A 162 -0.36 -26.20 9.52
CA GLN A 162 -0.80 -25.67 10.81
C GLN A 162 -2.14 -24.93 10.68
N THR A 163 -2.96 -25.06 11.72
CA THR A 163 -4.23 -24.34 11.86
C THR A 163 -4.10 -23.25 12.92
N PHE A 164 -4.65 -22.05 12.64
CA PHE A 164 -4.65 -20.95 13.58
C PHE A 164 -5.92 -20.10 13.42
N GLN A 165 -6.16 -19.21 14.39
CA GLN A 165 -7.26 -18.24 14.33
C GLN A 165 -6.81 -17.00 13.60
N LEU A 166 -7.55 -16.62 12.53
CA LEU A 166 -7.38 -15.39 11.77
C LEU A 166 -8.65 -14.55 11.96
N GLY A 167 -8.59 -13.55 12.83
CA GLY A 167 -9.78 -12.84 13.26
C GLY A 167 -10.83 -13.77 13.84
N SER A 168 -12.02 -13.84 13.26
CA SER A 168 -13.10 -14.74 13.67
C SER A 168 -13.06 -16.14 13.01
N ALA A 169 -12.17 -16.38 12.05
CA ALA A 169 -12.14 -17.62 11.27
C ALA A 169 -10.98 -18.54 11.68
N SER A 170 -11.23 -19.86 11.71
CA SER A 170 -10.17 -20.86 11.82
C SER A 170 -9.65 -21.23 10.44
N VAL A 171 -8.35 -21.12 10.23
CA VAL A 171 -7.71 -21.30 8.91
C VAL A 171 -6.54 -22.27 8.98
N THR A 172 -6.26 -22.96 7.85
CA THR A 172 -5.13 -23.86 7.73
C THR A 172 -4.13 -23.30 6.72
N VAL A 173 -2.84 -23.32 7.07
CA VAL A 173 -1.76 -22.88 6.18
C VAL A 173 -1.59 -23.89 5.04
N THR A 174 -1.89 -23.47 3.83
CA THR A 174 -1.67 -24.30 2.62
C THR A 174 -0.25 -24.17 2.09
N ASP A 175 0.34 -22.98 2.23
CA ASP A 175 1.72 -22.73 1.83
C ASP A 175 2.32 -21.54 2.59
N VAL A 176 3.67 -21.56 2.70
CA VAL A 176 4.46 -20.45 3.23
C VAL A 176 5.20 -19.82 2.06
N LEU A 177 4.89 -18.57 1.76
CA LEU A 177 5.45 -17.88 0.60
C LEU A 177 6.90 -17.48 0.87
N ALA A 178 7.85 -18.15 0.20
CA ALA A 178 9.27 -17.91 0.34
C ALA A 178 9.83 -17.14 -0.86
N GLY A 179 10.76 -16.23 -0.58
CA GLY A 179 11.43 -15.42 -1.60
C GLY A 179 11.46 -13.93 -1.24
N LYS A 180 12.37 -13.19 -1.87
CA LYS A 180 12.59 -11.77 -1.57
C LYS A 180 11.33 -10.94 -1.85
N GLN A 181 10.67 -11.16 -2.99
CA GLN A 181 9.44 -10.46 -3.38
C GLN A 181 8.32 -10.60 -2.34
N TYR A 182 8.25 -11.74 -1.65
CA TYR A 182 7.25 -12.00 -0.62
C TYR A 182 7.68 -11.47 0.75
N SER A 183 8.99 -11.38 1.01
CA SER A 183 9.52 -10.80 2.24
C SER A 183 9.40 -9.27 2.24
N ASP A 184 9.41 -8.64 1.07
CA ASP A 184 9.28 -7.19 0.93
C ASP A 184 7.82 -6.72 1.17
N LEU A 185 6.84 -7.63 1.02
CA LEU A 185 5.44 -7.35 1.27
C LEU A 185 5.19 -7.30 2.78
N ASN A 186 4.88 -6.12 3.32
CA ASN A 186 4.64 -5.88 4.75
C ASN A 186 5.71 -6.52 5.67
N GLY A 187 6.98 -6.52 5.23
CA GLY A 187 8.06 -7.18 5.97
C GLY A 187 7.89 -8.69 6.15
N GLY A 188 7.08 -9.36 5.33
CA GLY A 188 6.76 -10.78 5.45
C GLY A 188 5.66 -11.14 6.45
N HIS A 189 5.00 -10.15 7.08
CA HIS A 189 3.90 -10.33 8.04
C HIS A 189 2.54 -10.14 7.36
N TYR A 190 2.12 -11.09 6.55
CA TYR A 190 0.81 -11.04 5.87
C TYR A 190 0.20 -12.43 5.69
N VAL A 191 -1.10 -12.47 5.51
CA VAL A 191 -1.89 -13.65 5.17
C VAL A 191 -2.64 -13.37 3.87
N LEU A 192 -2.50 -14.25 2.90
CA LEU A 192 -3.26 -14.24 1.66
C LEU A 192 -4.37 -15.28 1.75
N ALA A 193 -5.59 -14.84 1.62
CA ALA A 193 -6.79 -15.66 1.77
C ALA A 193 -7.74 -15.51 0.57
N PRO A 194 -8.58 -16.51 0.28
CA PRO A 194 -9.72 -16.32 -0.60
C PRO A 194 -10.62 -15.17 -0.13
N LEU A 195 -11.15 -14.38 -1.07
CA LEU A 195 -11.92 -13.15 -0.77
C LEU A 195 -13.00 -13.37 0.29
N ALA A 196 -13.86 -14.36 0.09
CA ALA A 196 -14.97 -14.64 1.01
C ALA A 196 -14.48 -15.02 2.41
N LEU A 197 -13.35 -15.75 2.51
CA LEU A 197 -12.73 -16.08 3.79
C LEU A 197 -12.20 -14.82 4.49
N ALA A 198 -11.50 -13.94 3.75
CA ALA A 198 -11.00 -12.69 4.28
C ALA A 198 -12.13 -11.79 4.79
N GLN A 199 -13.21 -11.65 4.02
CA GLN A 199 -14.43 -10.93 4.42
C GLN A 199 -15.02 -11.47 5.74
N ASN A 200 -15.15 -12.79 5.84
CA ASN A 200 -15.68 -13.42 7.05
C ASN A 200 -14.74 -13.27 8.25
N ALA A 201 -13.42 -13.42 8.05
CA ALA A 201 -12.43 -13.32 9.12
C ALA A 201 -12.44 -11.95 9.83
N ILE A 202 -12.77 -10.88 9.10
CA ILE A 202 -12.85 -9.51 9.63
C ILE A 202 -14.29 -9.02 9.87
N GLY A 203 -15.32 -9.89 9.68
CA GLY A 203 -16.72 -9.52 9.89
C GLY A 203 -17.27 -8.53 8.87
N ARG A 204 -16.72 -8.49 7.63
CA ARG A 204 -17.10 -7.55 6.57
C ARG A 204 -17.60 -8.27 5.32
N ALA A 205 -18.51 -9.24 5.51
CA ALA A 205 -19.14 -9.96 4.40
C ALA A 205 -19.84 -9.01 3.42
N GLY A 206 -19.62 -9.20 2.11
CA GLY A 206 -20.18 -8.35 1.06
C GLY A 206 -19.54 -6.95 0.94
N GLN A 207 -18.39 -6.72 1.56
CA GLN A 207 -17.65 -5.45 1.48
C GLN A 207 -16.31 -5.66 0.77
N LEU A 208 -15.85 -4.64 0.05
CA LEU A 208 -14.52 -4.59 -0.60
C LEU A 208 -13.79 -3.34 -0.15
N ASP A 209 -12.46 -3.41 -0.12
CA ASP A 209 -11.61 -2.23 0.11
C ASP A 209 -11.17 -1.60 -1.20
N SER A 210 -10.91 -2.43 -2.22
CA SER A 210 -10.58 -1.94 -3.56
C SER A 210 -10.98 -2.91 -4.67
N ILE A 211 -11.06 -2.37 -5.89
CA ILE A 211 -11.18 -3.12 -7.13
C ILE A 211 -10.01 -2.71 -8.02
N LEU A 212 -9.15 -3.67 -8.33
CA LEU A 212 -8.05 -3.48 -9.28
C LEU A 212 -8.54 -3.71 -10.69
N ILE A 213 -8.27 -2.78 -11.59
CA ILE A 213 -8.79 -2.79 -12.95
C ILE A 213 -7.65 -2.91 -13.95
N ALA A 214 -7.66 -3.96 -14.75
CA ALA A 214 -6.87 -4.03 -15.97
C ALA A 214 -7.74 -3.61 -17.16
N THR A 215 -7.17 -2.78 -18.03
CA THR A 215 -7.83 -2.33 -19.26
C THR A 215 -7.41 -3.16 -20.45
N LYS A 216 -8.22 -3.17 -21.50
CA LYS A 216 -7.84 -3.79 -22.77
C LYS A 216 -6.64 -3.06 -23.38
N PRO A 217 -5.79 -3.75 -24.17
CA PRO A 217 -4.68 -3.10 -24.87
C PRO A 217 -5.17 -1.96 -25.76
N GLY A 218 -4.53 -0.77 -25.62
CA GLY A 218 -4.88 0.42 -26.40
C GLY A 218 -6.07 1.22 -25.90
N ALA A 219 -6.68 0.85 -24.79
CA ALA A 219 -7.76 1.61 -24.18
C ALA A 219 -7.29 3.00 -23.68
N ASP A 220 -8.13 4.00 -23.82
CA ASP A 220 -7.91 5.33 -23.21
C ASP A 220 -8.21 5.28 -21.72
N LEU A 221 -7.17 5.32 -20.90
CA LEU A 221 -7.28 5.31 -19.44
C LEU A 221 -8.13 6.45 -18.89
N GLY A 222 -8.12 7.62 -19.52
CA GLY A 222 -8.92 8.77 -19.12
C GLY A 222 -10.42 8.51 -19.34
N ALA A 223 -10.77 7.93 -20.50
CA ALA A 223 -12.13 7.56 -20.82
C ALA A 223 -12.65 6.43 -19.90
N VAL A 224 -11.85 5.39 -19.66
CA VAL A 224 -12.21 4.29 -18.74
C VAL A 224 -12.39 4.80 -17.32
N ARG A 225 -11.48 5.64 -16.81
CA ARG A 225 -11.60 6.26 -15.49
C ARG A 225 -12.89 7.05 -15.34
N ALA A 226 -13.21 7.89 -16.34
CA ALA A 226 -14.45 8.68 -16.33
C ALA A 226 -15.70 7.78 -16.41
N ALA A 227 -15.65 6.66 -17.14
CA ALA A 227 -16.74 5.70 -17.21
C ALA A 227 -16.94 4.94 -15.89
N VAL A 228 -15.86 4.46 -15.26
CA VAL A 228 -15.88 3.84 -13.94
C VAL A 228 -16.45 4.79 -12.88
N SER A 229 -16.00 6.06 -12.86
CA SER A 229 -16.53 7.06 -11.91
C SER A 229 -18.01 7.39 -12.10
N ARG A 230 -18.61 7.10 -13.26
CA ARG A 230 -20.05 7.28 -13.49
C ARG A 230 -20.86 6.04 -13.14
N ALA A 231 -20.22 4.88 -13.11
CA ALA A 231 -20.85 3.61 -12.76
C ALA A 231 -20.93 3.37 -11.24
N MET A 232 -20.23 4.18 -10.46
CA MET A 232 -20.27 4.18 -8.98
C MET A 232 -21.18 5.28 -8.44
#